data_af8d6eabb7169d430b4ebb68ee3eb6d0
#
_entry.id   af8d6eabb7169d430b4ebb68ee3eb6d0
#
_cell.length_a   1.000
_cell.length_b   1.000
_cell.length_c   1.000
_cell.angle_alpha   90.00
_cell.angle_beta   90.00
_cell.angle_gamma   90.00
#
_symmetry.space_group_name_H-M   'P 1'
#
loop_
_entity.id
_entity.type
_entity.pdbx_description
1 polymer ?
#
loop_
_entity_poly.entity_id
_entity_poly.type
_entity_poly.pdbx_seq_one_letter_code
_entity_poly.pdbx_strand_id
1 'polypeptide(L)'
;MARIAGVNIPQNKLVRIGLTYIYGIGEKNSKDICNSLEIPNTKRVNELTDDEILKIREYIDQKFTVEGDLRRDTSLNIKRLIDLASYRGSRHRKKLPVRGQRTRCNARTRKGKALSLIHI
;
A
#
# COMPACT_ATOMS: atom_id res chain seq x y z
N MET A 1 16.96 -12.98 6.68
CA MET A 1 16.08 -11.90 6.15
C MET A 1 14.74 -11.98 6.83
N ALA A 2 14.25 -10.87 7.38
CA ALA A 2 12.96 -10.85 8.04
C ALA A 2 11.82 -10.88 6.99
N ARG A 3 10.80 -11.71 7.23
CA ARG A 3 9.62 -11.78 6.37
C ARG A 3 8.38 -11.51 7.20
N ILE A 4 7.67 -10.43 6.86
CA ILE A 4 6.48 -9.99 7.58
C ILE A 4 5.36 -9.78 6.56
N ALA A 5 4.17 -10.31 6.85
CA ALA A 5 3.00 -10.24 5.94
C ALA A 5 3.31 -10.75 4.52
N GLY A 6 4.20 -11.73 4.39
CA GLY A 6 4.60 -12.27 3.10
C GLY A 6 5.63 -11.44 2.34
N VAL A 7 6.14 -10.36 2.92
CA VAL A 7 7.10 -9.46 2.29
C VAL A 7 8.48 -9.63 2.91
N ASN A 8 9.50 -9.75 2.07
CA ASN A 8 10.89 -9.76 2.53
C ASN A 8 11.34 -8.33 2.84
N ILE A 9 11.71 -8.08 4.09
CA ILE A 9 12.11 -6.76 4.56
C ILE A 9 13.63 -6.63 4.47
N PRO A 10 14.17 -5.53 3.88
CA PRO A 10 15.61 -5.34 3.81
C PRO A 10 16.25 -5.30 5.20
N GLN A 11 17.35 -6.02 5.38
CA GLN A 11 18.02 -6.14 6.68
C GLN A 11 18.84 -4.91 7.06
N ASN A 12 19.33 -4.18 6.09
CA ASN A 12 20.19 -3.02 6.31
C ASN A 12 19.44 -1.72 6.52
N LYS A 13 18.12 -1.73 6.52
CA LYS A 13 17.28 -0.55 6.75
C LYS A 13 16.85 -0.46 8.20
N LEU A 14 16.52 0.74 8.66
CA LEU A 14 15.89 0.93 9.95
C LEU A 14 14.53 0.23 9.96
N VAL A 15 14.10 -0.25 11.13
CA VAL A 15 12.83 -0.98 11.25
C VAL A 15 11.66 -0.14 10.73
N ARG A 16 11.59 1.14 11.10
CA ARG A 16 10.49 2.02 10.65
C ARG A 16 10.46 2.22 9.13
N ILE A 17 11.60 2.18 8.48
CA ILE A 17 11.69 2.31 7.02
C ILE A 17 11.37 0.97 6.35
N GLY A 18 11.89 -0.13 6.91
CA GLY A 18 11.63 -1.47 6.39
C GLY A 18 10.16 -1.83 6.40
N LEU A 19 9.43 -1.46 7.44
CA LEU A 19 8.00 -1.72 7.54
C LEU A 19 7.18 -1.03 6.45
N THR A 20 7.64 0.10 5.91
CA THR A 20 6.95 0.79 4.83
C THR A 20 6.98 0.02 3.50
N TYR A 21 7.79 -1.02 3.39
CA TYR A 21 7.80 -1.90 2.22
C TYR A 21 6.56 -2.79 2.14
N ILE A 22 5.81 -2.90 3.24
CA ILE A 22 4.57 -3.66 3.28
C ILE A 22 3.45 -2.79 2.72
N TYR A 23 2.72 -3.30 1.73
CA TYR A 23 1.58 -2.58 1.15
C TYR A 23 0.50 -2.36 2.22
N GLY A 24 0.16 -1.11 2.46
CA GLY A 24 -0.81 -0.71 3.49
C GLY A 24 -0.17 -0.10 4.74
N ILE A 25 1.16 -0.13 4.86
CA ILE A 25 1.86 0.50 5.98
C ILE A 25 2.70 1.65 5.43
N GLY A 26 2.33 2.87 5.81
CA GLY A 26 3.07 4.07 5.48
C GLY A 26 4.00 4.49 6.62
N GLU A 27 4.62 5.64 6.47
CA GLU A 27 5.58 6.15 7.45
C GLU A 27 4.95 6.35 8.84
N LYS A 28 3.74 6.91 8.90
CA LYS A 28 3.04 7.14 10.17
C LYS A 28 2.70 5.83 10.87
N ASN A 29 2.12 4.88 10.15
CA ASN A 29 1.76 3.57 10.71
C ASN A 29 3.00 2.82 11.18
N SER A 30 4.10 2.92 10.44
CA SER A 30 5.38 2.32 10.82
C SER A 30 5.89 2.89 12.14
N LYS A 31 5.84 4.22 12.31
CA LYS A 31 6.22 4.87 13.57
C LYS A 31 5.32 4.43 14.72
N ASP A 32 4.02 4.34 14.50
CA ASP A 32 3.06 3.90 15.51
C ASP A 32 3.34 2.47 15.96
N ILE A 33 3.68 1.58 15.04
CA ILE A 33 4.06 0.21 15.35
C ILE A 33 5.32 0.17 16.22
N CYS A 34 6.34 0.92 15.85
CA CYS A 34 7.59 0.98 16.61
C CYS A 34 7.36 1.54 18.03
N ASN A 35 6.56 2.58 18.16
CA ASN A 35 6.25 3.19 19.45
C ASN A 35 5.44 2.24 20.34
N SER A 36 4.46 1.54 19.78
CA SER A 36 3.61 0.61 20.54
C SER A 36 4.38 -0.60 21.04
N LEU A 37 5.37 -1.07 20.30
CA LEU A 37 6.19 -2.22 20.66
C LEU A 37 7.50 -1.83 21.36
N GLU A 38 7.68 -0.53 21.64
CA GLU A 38 8.88 0.00 22.31
C GLU A 38 10.17 -0.31 21.55
N ILE A 39 10.13 -0.30 20.23
CA ILE A 39 11.29 -0.50 19.38
C ILE A 39 11.95 0.85 19.11
N PRO A 40 13.28 1.01 19.41
CA PRO A 40 13.95 2.28 19.12
C PRO A 40 13.94 2.62 17.62
N ASN A 41 13.79 3.91 17.31
CA ASN A 41 13.79 4.40 15.94
C ASN A 41 15.11 4.15 15.20
N THR A 42 16.19 3.98 15.94
CA THR A 42 17.54 3.76 15.39
C THR A 42 17.86 2.28 15.16
N LYS A 43 16.97 1.39 15.58
CA LYS A 43 17.21 -0.05 15.43
C LYS A 43 17.04 -0.49 13.97
N ARG A 44 17.94 -1.33 13.50
CA ARG A 44 17.88 -1.89 12.15
C ARG A 44 17.18 -3.24 12.14
N VAL A 45 16.69 -3.64 10.97
CA VAL A 45 15.96 -4.91 10.82
C VAL A 45 16.83 -6.10 11.21
N ASN A 46 18.11 -6.10 10.87
CA ASN A 46 19.03 -7.19 11.22
C ASN A 46 19.32 -7.29 12.71
N GLU A 47 19.00 -6.28 13.50
CA GLU A 47 19.17 -6.26 14.94
C GLU A 47 17.93 -6.80 15.69
N LEU A 48 16.85 -7.09 14.97
CA LEU A 48 15.61 -7.58 15.57
C LEU A 48 15.79 -9.04 16.02
N THR A 49 15.27 -9.35 17.22
CA THR A 49 15.18 -10.72 17.68
C THR A 49 13.93 -11.40 17.09
N ASP A 50 13.89 -12.73 17.10
CA ASP A 50 12.73 -13.48 16.62
C ASP A 50 11.45 -13.13 17.39
N ASP A 51 11.55 -12.88 18.69
CA ASP A 51 10.44 -12.48 19.52
C ASP A 51 9.89 -11.11 19.08
N GLU A 52 10.76 -10.17 18.77
CA GLU A 52 10.36 -8.84 18.29
C GLU A 52 9.67 -8.93 16.93
N ILE A 53 10.17 -9.77 16.03
CA ILE A 53 9.56 -10.01 14.73
C ILE A 53 8.16 -10.61 14.89
N LEU A 54 8.01 -11.56 15.81
CA LEU A 54 6.71 -12.19 16.10
C LEU A 54 5.72 -11.16 16.63
N LYS A 55 6.14 -10.29 17.55
CA LYS A 55 5.30 -9.20 18.07
C LYS A 55 4.84 -8.25 16.98
N ILE A 56 5.74 -7.90 16.06
CA ILE A 56 5.40 -7.05 14.91
C ILE A 56 4.35 -7.72 14.03
N ARG A 57 4.51 -9.01 13.72
CA ARG A 57 3.55 -9.77 12.92
C ARG A 57 2.17 -9.79 13.56
N GLU A 58 2.10 -10.09 14.85
CA GLU A 58 0.84 -10.13 15.59
C GLU A 58 0.16 -8.77 15.64
N TYR A 59 0.93 -7.71 15.87
CA TYR A 59 0.39 -6.36 15.91
C TYR A 59 -0.22 -5.95 14.57
N ILE A 60 0.47 -6.25 13.47
CA ILE A 60 0.00 -5.96 12.12
C ILE A 60 -1.28 -6.74 11.82
N ASP A 61 -1.31 -8.03 12.15
CA ASP A 61 -2.49 -8.88 11.91
C ASP A 61 -3.74 -8.38 12.66
N GLN A 62 -3.55 -7.84 13.87
CA GLN A 62 -4.66 -7.37 14.68
C GLN A 62 -5.14 -5.96 14.30
N LYS A 63 -4.25 -5.08 13.88
CA LYS A 63 -4.54 -3.65 13.74
C LYS A 63 -4.67 -3.18 12.30
N PHE A 64 -4.07 -3.86 11.34
CA PHE A 64 -3.98 -3.39 9.96
C PHE A 64 -4.44 -4.44 8.96
N THR A 65 -5.06 -3.95 7.87
CA THR A 65 -5.31 -4.76 6.67
C THR A 65 -4.19 -4.42 5.67
N VAL A 66 -3.39 -5.40 5.31
CA VAL A 66 -2.20 -5.19 4.49
C VAL A 66 -2.11 -6.19 3.34
N GLU A 67 -1.25 -5.90 2.37
CA GLU A 67 -0.90 -6.74 1.23
C GLU A 67 -2.13 -7.30 0.50
N GLY A 68 -2.20 -8.61 0.29
CA GLY A 68 -3.28 -9.23 -0.48
C GLY A 68 -4.67 -8.92 0.04
N ASP A 69 -4.87 -8.86 1.34
CA ASP A 69 -6.16 -8.53 1.95
C ASP A 69 -6.57 -7.11 1.62
N LEU A 70 -5.63 -6.15 1.73
CA LEU A 70 -5.90 -4.76 1.38
C LEU A 70 -6.18 -4.61 -0.12
N ARG A 71 -5.42 -5.28 -0.97
CA ARG A 71 -5.64 -5.25 -2.42
C ARG A 71 -7.00 -5.79 -2.79
N ARG A 72 -7.42 -6.86 -2.13
CA ARG A 72 -8.75 -7.45 -2.31
C ARG A 72 -9.84 -6.48 -1.90
N ASP A 73 -9.72 -5.84 -0.73
CA ASP A 73 -10.69 -4.87 -0.25
C ASP A 73 -10.83 -3.69 -1.21
N THR A 74 -9.72 -3.16 -1.71
CA THR A 74 -9.72 -2.06 -2.68
C THR A 74 -10.43 -2.48 -3.97
N SER A 75 -10.12 -3.66 -4.47
CA SER A 75 -10.75 -4.19 -5.69
C SER A 75 -12.24 -4.42 -5.52
N LEU A 76 -12.67 -4.94 -4.37
CA LEU A 76 -14.08 -5.14 -4.05
C LEU A 76 -14.82 -3.81 -3.94
N ASN A 77 -14.22 -2.79 -3.35
CA ASN A 77 -14.81 -1.47 -3.24
C ASN A 77 -15.03 -0.84 -4.63
N ILE A 78 -14.06 -0.96 -5.51
CA ILE A 78 -14.17 -0.47 -6.89
C ILE A 78 -15.26 -1.25 -7.63
N LYS A 79 -15.27 -2.56 -7.51
CA LYS A 79 -16.29 -3.42 -8.14
C LYS A 79 -17.69 -3.04 -7.66
N ARG A 80 -17.85 -2.79 -6.37
CA ARG A 80 -19.13 -2.35 -5.81
C ARG A 80 -19.62 -1.05 -6.46
N LEU A 81 -18.73 -0.07 -6.64
CA LEU A 81 -19.09 1.18 -7.30
C LEU A 81 -19.51 0.97 -8.76
N ILE A 82 -18.84 0.07 -9.45
CA ILE A 82 -19.17 -0.28 -10.84
C ILE A 82 -20.53 -0.99 -10.90
N ASP A 83 -20.77 -1.96 -10.01
CA ASP A 83 -22.03 -2.74 -9.98
C ASP A 83 -23.23 -1.87 -9.64
N LEU A 84 -23.04 -0.81 -8.83
CA LEU A 84 -24.10 0.15 -8.49
C LEU A 84 -24.37 1.14 -9.64
N ALA A 85 -23.62 1.07 -10.74
CA ALA A 85 -23.72 1.98 -11.88
C ALA A 85 -23.61 3.46 -11.47
N SER A 86 -22.82 3.76 -10.43
CA SER A 86 -22.57 5.13 -10.00
C SER A 86 -21.66 5.87 -10.96
N TYR A 87 -21.63 7.22 -10.87
CA TYR A 87 -20.68 8.00 -11.67
C TYR A 87 -19.23 7.62 -11.39
N ARG A 88 -18.90 7.43 -10.11
CA ARG A 88 -17.54 6.99 -9.73
C ARG A 88 -17.19 5.64 -10.33
N GLY A 89 -18.12 4.68 -10.31
CA GLY A 89 -17.95 3.38 -10.93
C GLY A 89 -17.76 3.45 -12.43
N SER A 90 -18.52 4.31 -13.11
CA SER A 90 -18.37 4.57 -14.54
C SER A 90 -16.97 5.07 -14.88
N ARG A 91 -16.43 5.98 -14.06
CA ARG A 91 -15.06 6.48 -14.25
C ARG A 91 -14.02 5.38 -14.07
N HIS A 92 -14.18 4.51 -13.07
CA HIS A 92 -13.29 3.36 -12.89
C HIS A 92 -13.35 2.40 -14.08
N ARG A 93 -14.55 2.10 -14.57
CA ARG A 93 -14.73 1.19 -15.70
C ARG A 93 -14.05 1.73 -16.97
N LYS A 94 -14.12 3.05 -17.20
CA LYS A 94 -13.52 3.70 -18.36
C LYS A 94 -12.04 4.03 -18.16
N LYS A 95 -11.48 3.74 -17.00
CA LYS A 95 -10.09 4.07 -16.62
C LYS A 95 -9.81 5.56 -16.72
N LEU A 96 -10.75 6.37 -16.24
CA LEU A 96 -10.65 7.81 -16.23
C LEU A 96 -10.52 8.32 -14.79
N PRO A 97 -9.98 9.55 -14.58
CA PRO A 97 -9.90 10.12 -13.24
C PRO A 97 -11.26 10.21 -12.57
N VAL A 98 -11.32 9.83 -11.28
CA VAL A 98 -12.56 9.71 -10.51
C VAL A 98 -12.93 11.02 -9.82
N ARG A 99 -11.94 11.88 -9.52
CA ARG A 99 -12.12 13.07 -8.69
C ARG A 99 -12.24 14.38 -9.49
N GLY A 100 -12.77 14.32 -10.71
CA GLY A 100 -13.04 15.53 -11.50
C GLY A 100 -11.81 16.20 -12.10
N GLN A 101 -10.69 15.48 -12.19
CA GLN A 101 -9.46 16.01 -12.78
C GLN A 101 -9.61 16.22 -14.29
N ARG A 102 -8.85 17.17 -14.82
CA ARG A 102 -8.86 17.47 -16.24
C ARG A 102 -8.30 16.29 -17.05
N THR A 103 -9.01 15.90 -18.11
CA THR A 103 -8.67 14.72 -18.91
C THR A 103 -8.14 15.02 -20.30
N ARG A 104 -8.32 16.25 -20.79
CA ARG A 104 -7.96 16.60 -22.18
C ARG A 104 -6.46 16.43 -22.45
N CYS A 105 -5.61 16.95 -21.56
CA CYS A 105 -4.16 16.96 -21.73
C CYS A 105 -3.44 16.13 -20.66
N ASN A 106 -4.07 15.94 -19.50
CA ASN A 106 -3.47 15.36 -18.30
C ASN A 106 -4.13 14.03 -17.93
N ALA A 107 -3.93 13.58 -16.70
CA ALA A 107 -4.45 12.32 -16.17
C ALA A 107 -3.80 11.08 -16.80
N ARG A 108 -2.52 11.18 -17.18
CA ARG A 108 -1.81 10.07 -17.82
C ARG A 108 -1.65 8.84 -16.91
N THR A 109 -1.48 9.06 -15.62
CA THR A 109 -1.36 7.95 -14.67
C THR A 109 -2.57 7.02 -14.72
N ARG A 110 -3.78 7.59 -14.81
CA ARG A 110 -5.02 6.82 -14.85
C ARG A 110 -5.35 6.33 -16.26
N LYS A 111 -5.13 7.18 -17.26
CA LYS A 111 -5.45 6.87 -18.67
C LYS A 111 -4.38 6.02 -19.33
N GLY A 112 -3.19 5.99 -18.76
CA GLY A 112 -2.05 5.34 -19.36
C GLY A 112 -1.22 6.28 -20.21
N LYS A 113 -0.21 5.73 -20.89
CA LYS A 113 0.71 6.51 -21.70
C LYS A 113 0.00 7.11 -22.92
N ALA A 114 0.30 8.37 -23.24
CA ALA A 114 -0.26 9.03 -24.41
C ALA A 114 0.24 8.37 -25.70
N LEU A 115 -0.69 8.10 -26.63
CA LEU A 115 -0.35 7.57 -27.95
C LEU A 115 -0.01 8.76 -28.87
N SER A 116 1.11 8.61 -29.61
CA SER A 116 1.46 9.59 -30.64
C SER A 116 0.61 9.37 -31.89
N LEU A 117 0.19 10.47 -32.54
CA LEU A 117 -0.54 10.38 -33.80
C LEU A 117 0.27 9.69 -34.91
N ILE A 118 1.60 9.72 -34.81
CA ILE A 118 2.48 9.05 -35.77
C ILE A 118 2.34 7.53 -35.70
N HIS A 119 1.91 7.01 -34.55
CA HIS A 119 1.76 5.56 -34.32
C HIS A 119 0.35 5.03 -34.54
N ILE A 120 -0.55 5.85 -35.02
CA ILE A 120 -1.94 5.45 -35.28
C ILE A 120 -2.12 5.01 -36.73
#